data_fdc63d2662d9218274d5be0b8c2a54f3
#
_entry.id   fdc63d2662d9218274d5be0b8c2a54f3
#
_cell.length_a   1.000
_cell.length_b   1.000
_cell.length_c   1.000
_cell.angle_alpha   90.00
_cell.angle_beta   90.00
_cell.angle_gamma   90.00
#
_symmetry.space_group_name_H-M   'P 1'
#
loop_
_entity.id
_entity.type
_entity.pdbx_description
1 polymer ?
#
loop_
_entity_poly.entity_id
_entity_poly.type
_entity_poly.pdbx_seq_one_letter_code
_entity_poly.pdbx_strand_id
1 'polypeptide(L)'
;VCGIVGFLRPEGVDPADLALVAGATAALRHRGPDGVGYWHGGPVAFGHARLSVIDWTSGHQPQFNEDHALSVTLNGEIYNYKALRSELSSLGHQFRTQSDTEVVVHGYEQWGDRVVEHLDGMFAFALWDSRRRRLLLARDRFGEKPLYYTTLPGEAGTFFFASEIKALLSSPLVPRALAAEHLDEYLLFRHVLAPATMFTGIFQVQPGHLLVIEAGRTRDICWYLDKPSTAQPTSADDDVEALLTDSVVLRLMSDVNLGTVLSGGIDSSLVSVIAARHTSRLDTFCVGFADPKYDERPFARAVAHAIGSTHHELVLSPNDFAQELPRLTWANDEPLTHPNSIAMHLVFRFAKMEHGVTVLLSGEGADEVFGGYDWYRAMLTRDTLQRIPGVRPAAALIPGHRGATVRRLLDPDYPLVANAFARPSSAAAVLGREIRIPDSRRIAWPADSSGIEGLFQYDQHTYLPALLQRQDRMSMAAGVEARVVFLSHRLVEWANRQPTRVKVSKEGTKLPLRALIRKILPMFPVDRPKVGFTLPLAEWMAPGGSLAPSINALTSANSFVGDWLDHRAIAGMATSAQGRKAQTDMLWTLLALEEWGSTFLG
;
A
#
# COMPACT_ATOMS: atom_id res chain seq x y z
N VAL A 1 -1.01 2.76 15.06
CA VAL A 1 -1.90 2.46 13.90
C VAL A 1 -3.04 1.59 14.38
N CYS A 2 -4.27 1.92 13.98
CA CYS A 2 -5.50 1.46 14.60
C CYS A 2 -6.50 0.93 13.55
N GLY A 3 -7.68 0.55 13.99
CA GLY A 3 -8.85 0.35 13.15
C GLY A 3 -9.91 1.39 13.50
N ILE A 4 -10.41 2.14 12.52
CA ILE A 4 -11.49 3.09 12.70
C ILE A 4 -12.75 2.63 11.98
N VAL A 5 -13.90 2.93 12.59
CA VAL A 5 -15.23 2.65 12.08
C VAL A 5 -16.10 3.88 12.36
N GLY A 6 -17.01 4.19 11.47
CA GLY A 6 -18.02 5.18 11.76
C GLY A 6 -19.26 5.06 10.89
N PHE A 7 -20.35 5.54 11.45
CA PHE A 7 -21.67 5.48 10.89
C PHE A 7 -22.34 6.85 10.99
N LEU A 8 -22.93 7.31 9.91
CA LEU A 8 -23.69 8.54 9.85
C LEU A 8 -25.11 8.23 9.39
N ARG A 9 -26.12 8.57 10.21
CA ARG A 9 -27.55 8.56 9.86
C ARG A 9 -28.12 9.93 10.09
N PRO A 10 -28.60 10.65 9.07
CA PRO A 10 -29.05 12.04 9.20
C PRO A 10 -30.12 12.27 10.26
N GLU A 11 -31.02 11.29 10.47
CA GLU A 11 -32.13 11.33 11.45
C GLU A 11 -31.67 11.09 12.90
N GLY A 12 -30.42 10.62 13.09
CA GLY A 12 -29.86 10.20 14.36
C GLY A 12 -29.58 8.70 14.41
N VAL A 13 -28.49 8.31 15.08
CA VAL A 13 -28.13 6.91 15.26
C VAL A 13 -29.05 6.26 16.30
N ASP A 14 -29.44 5.03 16.03
CA ASP A 14 -30.27 4.22 16.91
C ASP A 14 -29.48 3.07 17.56
N PRO A 15 -30.06 2.27 18.49
CA PRO A 15 -29.35 1.14 19.11
C PRO A 15 -28.87 0.08 18.12
N ALA A 16 -29.53 -0.12 16.97
CA ALA A 16 -29.11 -1.07 15.95
C ALA A 16 -27.85 -0.56 15.23
N ASP A 17 -27.77 0.73 14.93
CA ASP A 17 -26.58 1.38 14.37
C ASP A 17 -25.37 1.27 15.31
N LEU A 18 -25.61 1.46 16.63
CA LEU A 18 -24.53 1.31 17.64
C LEU A 18 -24.04 -0.14 17.72
N ALA A 19 -24.93 -1.12 17.64
CA ALA A 19 -24.57 -2.54 17.59
C ALA A 19 -23.77 -2.87 16.31
N LEU A 20 -24.15 -2.27 15.18
CA LEU A 20 -23.43 -2.40 13.91
C LEU A 20 -22.01 -1.84 14.01
N VAL A 21 -21.83 -0.64 14.57
CA VAL A 21 -20.50 -0.04 14.80
C VAL A 21 -19.67 -0.92 15.74
N ALA A 22 -20.28 -1.50 16.78
CA ALA A 22 -19.58 -2.39 17.70
C ALA A 22 -19.12 -3.69 17.00
N GLY A 23 -19.97 -4.32 16.20
CA GLY A 23 -19.64 -5.50 15.40
C GLY A 23 -18.52 -5.23 14.37
N ALA A 24 -18.61 -4.11 13.66
CA ALA A 24 -17.59 -3.67 12.71
C ALA A 24 -16.24 -3.36 13.39
N THR A 25 -16.28 -2.76 14.59
CA THR A 25 -15.05 -2.51 15.39
C THR A 25 -14.42 -3.83 15.86
N ALA A 26 -15.22 -4.81 16.24
CA ALA A 26 -14.73 -6.14 16.62
C ALA A 26 -14.03 -6.85 15.44
N ALA A 27 -14.51 -6.68 14.20
CA ALA A 27 -13.86 -7.21 13.01
C ALA A 27 -12.47 -6.60 12.75
N LEU A 28 -12.16 -5.43 13.32
CA LEU A 28 -10.86 -4.77 13.25
C LEU A 28 -9.92 -5.05 14.44
N ARG A 29 -10.28 -5.99 15.34
CA ARG A 29 -9.50 -6.28 16.55
C ARG A 29 -8.06 -6.66 16.30
N HIS A 30 -7.77 -7.31 15.16
CA HIS A 30 -6.40 -7.67 14.74
C HIS A 30 -5.51 -6.45 14.50
N ARG A 31 -6.10 -5.30 14.07
CA ARG A 31 -5.38 -4.04 13.90
C ARG A 31 -5.06 -3.36 15.23
N GLY A 32 -5.94 -3.49 16.19
CA GLY A 32 -5.85 -2.82 17.49
C GLY A 32 -6.23 -3.71 18.67
N PRO A 33 -5.32 -4.60 19.11
CA PRO A 33 -5.60 -5.55 20.18
C PRO A 33 -5.62 -4.92 21.56
N ASP A 34 -5.04 -3.71 21.75
CA ASP A 34 -4.75 -3.14 23.07
C ASP A 34 -5.95 -2.45 23.72
N GLY A 35 -6.96 -2.05 22.94
CA GLY A 35 -8.15 -1.41 23.47
C GLY A 35 -9.21 -1.12 22.43
N VAL A 36 -10.40 -0.75 22.92
CA VAL A 36 -11.49 -0.28 22.08
C VAL A 36 -12.06 1.02 22.63
N GLY A 37 -12.55 1.90 21.74
CA GLY A 37 -13.26 3.11 22.10
C GLY A 37 -14.53 3.24 21.31
N TYR A 38 -15.59 3.77 21.93
CA TYR A 38 -16.86 4.05 21.30
C TYR A 38 -17.34 5.42 21.67
N TRP A 39 -17.98 6.09 20.74
CA TRP A 39 -18.63 7.37 20.96
C TRP A 39 -19.77 7.55 19.97
N HIS A 40 -20.82 8.24 20.39
CA HIS A 40 -21.87 8.70 19.50
C HIS A 40 -22.36 10.09 19.89
N GLY A 41 -22.77 10.86 18.88
CA GLY A 41 -23.29 12.21 19.07
C GLY A 41 -24.25 12.59 17.94
N GLY A 42 -25.56 12.65 18.26
CA GLY A 42 -26.59 12.96 17.28
C GLY A 42 -26.61 11.95 16.12
N PRO A 43 -26.26 12.37 14.89
CA PRO A 43 -26.33 11.53 13.70
C PRO A 43 -25.10 10.62 13.49
N VAL A 44 -24.08 10.68 14.33
CA VAL A 44 -22.80 9.98 14.12
C VAL A 44 -22.47 9.06 15.26
N ALA A 45 -21.94 7.87 14.93
CA ALA A 45 -21.27 6.97 15.86
C ALA A 45 -19.88 6.62 15.35
N PHE A 46 -18.88 6.55 16.25
CA PHE A 46 -17.51 6.11 15.99
C PHE A 46 -17.15 4.90 16.83
N GLY A 47 -16.40 4.00 16.24
CA GLY A 47 -15.72 2.89 16.87
C GLY A 47 -14.23 2.91 16.54
N HIS A 48 -13.40 2.53 17.51
CA HIS A 48 -11.96 2.54 17.42
C HIS A 48 -11.35 1.28 18.02
N ALA A 49 -10.52 0.56 17.28
CA ALA A 49 -9.69 -0.55 17.76
C ALA A 49 -8.23 -0.06 17.84
N ARG A 50 -7.66 -0.02 19.05
CA ARG A 50 -6.38 0.67 19.33
C ARG A 50 -5.19 -0.29 19.34
N LEU A 51 -4.13 0.06 18.57
CA LEU A 51 -2.76 -0.38 18.78
C LEU A 51 -2.01 0.79 19.42
N SER A 52 -1.54 0.62 20.65
CA SER A 52 -0.89 1.69 21.43
C SER A 52 0.58 1.79 21.07
N VAL A 53 0.97 2.85 20.36
CA VAL A 53 2.35 3.15 19.97
C VAL A 53 2.85 4.43 20.62
N ILE A 54 2.00 5.46 20.71
CA ILE A 54 2.24 6.72 21.40
C ILE A 54 1.15 6.92 22.46
N ASP A 55 1.54 7.49 23.61
CA ASP A 55 0.66 7.82 24.75
C ASP A 55 -0.23 6.66 25.21
N TRP A 56 0.37 5.66 25.83
CA TRP A 56 -0.33 4.47 26.35
C TRP A 56 -1.49 4.79 27.28
N THR A 57 -1.37 5.83 28.07
CA THR A 57 -2.26 6.11 29.20
C THR A 57 -3.44 7.00 28.82
N SER A 58 -3.23 8.08 28.04
CA SER A 58 -4.27 9.07 27.75
C SER A 58 -4.69 9.13 26.27
N GLY A 59 -3.97 8.45 25.36
CA GLY A 59 -4.25 8.46 23.93
C GLY A 59 -5.46 7.64 23.47
N HIS A 60 -6.48 7.47 24.31
CA HIS A 60 -7.74 6.83 23.92
C HIS A 60 -8.49 7.66 22.88
N GLN A 61 -9.15 6.96 21.96
CA GLN A 61 -9.94 7.60 20.91
C GLN A 61 -11.40 7.14 20.96
N PRO A 62 -12.36 7.94 20.46
CA PRO A 62 -12.19 9.26 19.81
C PRO A 62 -11.71 10.36 20.75
N GLN A 63 -11.04 11.39 20.18
CA GLN A 63 -10.59 12.59 20.89
C GLN A 63 -11.40 13.82 20.49
N PHE A 64 -11.36 14.87 21.34
CA PHE A 64 -12.25 16.00 21.27
C PHE A 64 -11.48 17.32 21.43
N ASN A 65 -12.07 18.42 20.91
CA ASN A 65 -11.66 19.76 21.29
C ASN A 65 -12.20 20.14 22.67
N GLU A 66 -11.95 21.38 23.14
CA GLU A 66 -12.21 21.84 24.49
C GLU A 66 -13.69 21.75 24.90
N ASP A 67 -14.63 22.09 24.00
CA ASP A 67 -16.07 22.10 24.24
C ASP A 67 -16.82 20.86 23.72
N HIS A 68 -16.07 19.85 23.23
CA HIS A 68 -16.61 18.62 22.65
C HIS A 68 -17.50 18.79 21.41
N ALA A 69 -17.43 19.96 20.74
CA ALA A 69 -18.16 20.17 19.48
C ALA A 69 -17.51 19.44 18.29
N LEU A 70 -16.23 19.15 18.39
CA LEU A 70 -15.46 18.39 17.41
C LEU A 70 -15.02 17.05 18.02
N SER A 71 -15.14 15.98 17.24
CA SER A 71 -14.63 14.66 17.61
C SER A 71 -13.86 14.04 16.45
N VAL A 72 -12.73 13.38 16.75
CA VAL A 72 -11.86 12.75 15.76
C VAL A 72 -11.53 11.30 16.15
N THR A 73 -11.49 10.42 15.14
CA THR A 73 -10.90 9.10 15.24
C THR A 73 -9.88 8.91 14.11
N LEU A 74 -8.69 8.42 14.45
CA LEU A 74 -7.52 8.36 13.58
C LEU A 74 -6.92 6.94 13.56
N ASN A 75 -6.61 6.48 12.37
CA ASN A 75 -5.73 5.35 12.10
C ASN A 75 -4.45 5.90 11.47
N GLY A 76 -3.37 6.01 12.23
CA GLY A 76 -2.12 6.57 11.72
C GLY A 76 -1.19 7.11 12.79
N GLU A 77 -0.22 7.90 12.33
CA GLU A 77 0.76 8.64 13.14
C GLU A 77 1.04 10.00 12.50
N ILE A 78 1.00 11.06 13.29
CA ILE A 78 1.35 12.42 12.87
C ILE A 78 2.76 12.74 13.38
N TYR A 79 3.76 12.58 12.54
CA TYR A 79 5.17 12.67 12.93
C TYR A 79 5.59 14.05 13.45
N ASN A 80 5.00 15.13 12.91
CA ASN A 80 5.29 16.50 13.34
C ASN A 80 4.40 17.01 14.48
N TYR A 81 3.67 16.12 15.19
CA TYR A 81 2.68 16.52 16.19
C TYR A 81 3.24 17.40 17.31
N LYS A 82 4.50 17.22 17.72
CA LYS A 82 5.11 18.03 18.79
C LYS A 82 5.24 19.49 18.39
N ALA A 83 5.63 19.75 17.14
CA ALA A 83 5.71 21.11 16.60
C ALA A 83 4.31 21.74 16.46
N LEU A 84 3.37 20.98 15.88
CA LEU A 84 1.96 21.42 15.75
C LEU A 84 1.33 21.71 17.11
N ARG A 85 1.56 20.87 18.10
CA ARG A 85 1.09 21.09 19.47
C ARG A 85 1.61 22.38 20.06
N SER A 86 2.91 22.68 19.90
CA SER A 86 3.51 23.93 20.35
C SER A 86 2.88 25.15 19.68
N GLU A 87 2.68 25.08 18.36
CA GLU A 87 2.04 26.13 17.57
C GLU A 87 0.59 26.35 18.02
N LEU A 88 -0.23 25.30 18.04
CA LEU A 88 -1.63 25.37 18.43
C LEU A 88 -1.82 25.84 19.88
N SER A 89 -0.93 25.42 20.79
CA SER A 89 -0.95 25.92 22.17
C SER A 89 -0.66 27.42 22.23
N SER A 90 0.25 27.94 21.39
CA SER A 90 0.51 29.39 21.31
C SER A 90 -0.67 30.19 20.76
N LEU A 91 -1.56 29.52 19.98
CA LEU A 91 -2.79 30.10 19.47
C LEU A 91 -3.99 30.00 20.44
N GLY A 92 -3.78 29.37 21.61
CA GLY A 92 -4.76 29.29 22.69
C GLY A 92 -5.46 27.96 22.87
N HIS A 93 -5.16 26.94 22.04
CA HIS A 93 -5.73 25.61 22.17
C HIS A 93 -5.17 24.88 23.42
N GLN A 94 -6.03 24.12 24.10
CA GLN A 94 -5.69 23.39 25.33
C GLN A 94 -5.72 21.90 25.12
N PHE A 95 -4.54 21.28 25.18
CA PHE A 95 -4.38 19.84 25.01
C PHE A 95 -4.60 19.07 26.33
N ARG A 96 -5.27 17.94 26.26
CA ARG A 96 -5.57 17.05 27.39
C ARG A 96 -4.70 15.81 27.42
N THR A 97 -4.20 15.37 26.26
CA THR A 97 -3.41 14.14 26.09
C THR A 97 -2.00 14.45 25.61
N GLN A 98 -1.15 13.46 25.53
CA GLN A 98 0.15 13.55 24.84
C GLN A 98 0.12 12.89 23.43
N SER A 99 -1.09 12.49 22.99
CA SER A 99 -1.30 11.82 21.72
C SER A 99 -1.08 12.76 20.53
N ASP A 100 -0.61 12.21 19.45
CA ASP A 100 -0.52 12.84 18.14
C ASP A 100 -1.90 13.08 17.51
N THR A 101 -2.92 12.30 17.88
CA THR A 101 -4.30 12.43 17.37
C THR A 101 -4.92 13.78 17.72
N GLU A 102 -4.62 14.32 18.90
CA GLU A 102 -5.26 15.55 19.39
C GLU A 102 -4.90 16.79 18.55
N VAL A 103 -3.74 16.80 17.88
CA VAL A 103 -3.38 17.90 16.97
C VAL A 103 -4.30 18.00 15.76
N VAL A 104 -4.97 16.90 15.38
CA VAL A 104 -5.90 16.89 14.24
C VAL A 104 -7.17 17.66 14.57
N VAL A 105 -7.75 17.48 15.77
CA VAL A 105 -8.99 18.14 16.16
C VAL A 105 -8.77 19.63 16.40
N HIS A 106 -7.71 20.03 17.09
CA HIS A 106 -7.35 21.44 17.29
C HIS A 106 -6.88 22.11 15.98
N GLY A 107 -6.15 21.38 15.14
CA GLY A 107 -5.76 21.86 13.82
C GLY A 107 -6.97 22.13 12.90
N TYR A 108 -7.98 21.24 12.94
CA TYR A 108 -9.22 21.50 12.20
C TYR A 108 -9.97 22.72 12.74
N GLU A 109 -10.01 22.90 14.04
CA GLU A 109 -10.62 24.10 14.63
C GLU A 109 -9.92 25.38 14.17
N GLN A 110 -8.59 25.36 14.05
CA GLN A 110 -7.77 26.50 13.65
C GLN A 110 -7.78 26.73 12.12
N TRP A 111 -7.65 25.69 11.31
CA TRP A 111 -7.39 25.79 9.86
C TRP A 111 -8.51 25.22 8.98
N GLY A 112 -9.55 24.64 9.58
CA GLY A 112 -10.64 23.95 8.84
C GLY A 112 -10.10 22.77 8.02
N ASP A 113 -10.61 22.60 6.79
CA ASP A 113 -10.21 21.53 5.89
C ASP A 113 -8.71 21.51 5.57
N ARG A 114 -8.05 22.67 5.68
CA ARG A 114 -6.61 22.79 5.42
C ARG A 114 -5.74 22.17 6.50
N VAL A 115 -6.30 21.63 7.57
CA VAL A 115 -5.53 20.88 8.60
C VAL A 115 -4.62 19.84 7.96
N VAL A 116 -5.09 19.12 6.93
CA VAL A 116 -4.33 18.08 6.23
C VAL A 116 -3.03 18.57 5.58
N GLU A 117 -2.96 19.84 5.18
CA GLU A 117 -1.77 20.46 4.60
C GLU A 117 -0.64 20.62 5.65
N HIS A 118 -1.00 20.78 6.94
CA HIS A 118 -0.08 20.93 8.06
C HIS A 118 0.44 19.61 8.61
N LEU A 119 -0.26 18.49 8.33
CA LEU A 119 0.12 17.18 8.87
C LEU A 119 1.28 16.58 8.06
N ASP A 120 2.35 16.18 8.76
CA ASP A 120 3.38 15.26 8.24
C ASP A 120 3.20 13.91 8.93
N GLY A 121 2.69 12.92 8.19
CA GLY A 121 2.32 11.65 8.77
C GLY A 121 1.71 10.68 7.77
N MET A 122 1.45 9.48 8.26
CA MET A 122 0.65 8.46 7.61
C MET A 122 -0.70 8.39 8.33
N PHE A 123 -1.80 8.64 7.65
CA PHE A 123 -3.08 8.73 8.34
C PHE A 123 -4.30 8.44 7.47
N ALA A 124 -5.32 7.90 8.13
CA ALA A 124 -6.70 7.99 7.73
C ALA A 124 -7.51 8.39 8.95
N PHE A 125 -8.31 9.45 8.87
CA PHE A 125 -9.13 9.88 10.00
C PHE A 125 -10.55 10.23 9.59
N ALA A 126 -11.45 10.18 10.58
CA ALA A 126 -12.79 10.73 10.49
C ALA A 126 -12.95 11.81 11.56
N LEU A 127 -13.48 12.96 11.17
CA LEU A 127 -13.76 14.07 12.07
C LEU A 127 -15.22 14.50 11.92
N TRP A 128 -15.92 14.61 13.04
CA TRP A 128 -17.28 15.13 13.10
C TRP A 128 -17.28 16.53 13.69
N ASP A 129 -17.88 17.48 12.96
CA ASP A 129 -18.17 18.85 13.41
C ASP A 129 -19.68 18.95 13.70
N SER A 130 -20.04 18.95 14.98
CA SER A 130 -21.44 19.03 15.41
C SER A 130 -22.08 20.38 15.16
N ARG A 131 -21.30 21.48 15.14
CA ARG A 131 -21.78 22.83 14.86
C ARG A 131 -22.24 22.97 13.42
N ARG A 132 -21.48 22.36 12.48
CA ARG A 132 -21.78 22.36 11.04
C ARG A 132 -22.59 21.15 10.59
N ARG A 133 -22.79 20.14 11.47
CA ARG A 133 -23.35 18.82 11.12
C ARG A 133 -22.63 18.21 9.92
N ARG A 134 -21.32 18.13 10.03
CA ARG A 134 -20.41 17.78 8.93
C ARG A 134 -19.47 16.65 9.34
N LEU A 135 -19.41 15.60 8.50
CA LEU A 135 -18.42 14.53 8.60
C LEU A 135 -17.33 14.77 7.56
N LEU A 136 -16.08 14.74 8.00
CA LEU A 136 -14.88 14.82 7.17
C LEU A 136 -14.13 13.49 7.27
N LEU A 137 -13.89 12.83 6.15
CA LEU A 137 -12.97 11.71 6.04
C LEU A 137 -11.72 12.17 5.29
N ALA A 138 -10.54 11.88 5.83
CA ALA A 138 -9.27 12.26 5.23
C ALA A 138 -8.34 11.06 5.06
N ARG A 139 -7.58 11.05 3.98
CA ARG A 139 -6.53 10.07 3.73
C ARG A 139 -5.21 10.77 3.43
N ASP A 140 -4.10 10.21 3.91
CA ASP A 140 -2.76 10.78 3.71
C ASP A 140 -2.35 10.88 2.23
N ARG A 141 -1.27 11.61 1.98
CA ARG A 141 -0.77 11.99 0.63
C ARG A 141 -0.63 10.82 -0.33
N PHE A 142 -0.14 9.67 0.16
CA PHE A 142 0.20 8.51 -0.67
C PHE A 142 -0.75 7.33 -0.45
N GLY A 143 -1.67 7.43 0.52
CA GLY A 143 -2.60 6.36 0.88
C GLY A 143 -1.94 5.25 1.70
N GLU A 144 -0.98 5.60 2.57
CA GLU A 144 -0.34 4.65 3.49
C GLU A 144 -1.35 3.98 4.41
N LYS A 145 -2.38 4.73 4.86
CA LYS A 145 -3.46 4.16 5.66
C LYS A 145 -4.74 4.01 4.86
N PRO A 146 -5.41 2.83 4.99
CA PRO A 146 -6.64 2.55 4.23
C PRO A 146 -7.86 3.22 4.88
N LEU A 147 -8.82 3.61 4.02
CA LEU A 147 -10.14 4.09 4.43
C LEU A 147 -11.17 3.77 3.34
N TYR A 148 -12.18 2.99 3.71
CA TYR A 148 -13.25 2.55 2.83
C TYR A 148 -14.60 3.09 3.29
N TYR A 149 -15.53 3.23 2.35
CA TYR A 149 -16.87 3.69 2.64
C TYR A 149 -17.91 3.08 1.71
N THR A 150 -19.15 3.14 2.15
CA THR A 150 -20.33 2.79 1.37
C THR A 150 -21.50 3.66 1.79
N THR A 151 -22.48 3.84 0.90
CA THR A 151 -23.80 4.37 1.21
C THR A 151 -24.79 3.21 1.24
N LEU A 152 -25.67 3.18 2.26
CA LEU A 152 -26.58 2.05 2.39
C LEU A 152 -27.76 2.14 1.41
N PRO A 153 -28.03 1.08 0.64
CA PRO A 153 -29.15 1.07 -0.29
C PRO A 153 -30.50 1.31 0.42
N GLY A 154 -31.33 2.19 -0.13
CA GLY A 154 -32.63 2.51 0.43
C GLY A 154 -32.63 3.48 1.63
N GLU A 155 -31.47 3.87 2.15
CA GLU A 155 -31.31 4.77 3.29
C GLU A 155 -30.60 6.05 2.86
N ALA A 156 -31.36 7.02 2.35
CA ALA A 156 -30.80 8.25 1.79
C ALA A 156 -29.95 9.02 2.81
N GLY A 157 -28.70 9.30 2.43
CA GLY A 157 -27.75 10.05 3.27
C GLY A 157 -27.10 9.24 4.38
N THR A 158 -27.41 7.95 4.53
CA THR A 158 -26.72 7.06 5.47
C THR A 158 -25.37 6.65 4.90
N PHE A 159 -24.33 6.82 5.72
CA PHE A 159 -22.94 6.63 5.31
C PHE A 159 -22.22 5.75 6.33
N PHE A 160 -21.52 4.72 5.83
CA PHE A 160 -20.76 3.79 6.65
C PHE A 160 -19.33 3.73 6.16
N PHE A 161 -18.34 3.90 7.07
CA PHE A 161 -16.93 3.85 6.72
C PHE A 161 -16.11 3.03 7.71
N ALA A 162 -15.00 2.48 7.24
CA ALA A 162 -14.07 1.70 8.07
C ALA A 162 -12.66 1.66 7.46
N SER A 163 -11.68 1.32 8.28
CA SER A 163 -10.32 1.04 7.83
C SER A 163 -10.22 -0.16 6.89
N GLU A 164 -11.15 -1.13 7.00
CA GLU A 164 -11.14 -2.37 6.23
C GLU A 164 -12.53 -2.73 5.73
N ILE A 165 -12.59 -3.36 4.55
CA ILE A 165 -13.85 -3.75 3.88
C ILE A 165 -14.63 -4.77 4.72
N LYS A 166 -13.93 -5.76 5.35
CA LYS A 166 -14.60 -6.77 6.20
C LYS A 166 -15.41 -6.16 7.35
N ALA A 167 -15.02 -4.98 7.82
CA ALA A 167 -15.79 -4.26 8.84
C ALA A 167 -17.10 -3.71 8.27
N LEU A 168 -17.11 -3.22 7.03
CA LEU A 168 -18.33 -2.83 6.33
C LEU A 168 -19.22 -4.05 6.06
N LEU A 169 -18.63 -5.16 5.63
CA LEU A 169 -19.33 -6.43 5.36
C LEU A 169 -19.88 -7.11 6.61
N SER A 170 -19.55 -6.64 7.82
CA SER A 170 -20.22 -7.11 9.05
C SER A 170 -21.69 -6.68 9.12
N SER A 171 -22.07 -5.67 8.35
CA SER A 171 -23.46 -5.25 8.19
C SER A 171 -24.19 -6.09 7.14
N PRO A 172 -25.37 -6.63 7.44
CA PRO A 172 -26.21 -7.31 6.44
C PRO A 172 -26.76 -6.37 5.37
N LEU A 173 -26.68 -5.05 5.60
CA LEU A 173 -27.14 -4.03 4.66
C LEU A 173 -26.12 -3.76 3.54
N VAL A 174 -24.87 -4.19 3.70
CA VAL A 174 -23.82 -4.03 2.70
C VAL A 174 -23.77 -5.26 1.80
N PRO A 175 -24.02 -5.11 0.49
CA PRO A 175 -24.01 -6.23 -0.44
C PRO A 175 -22.63 -6.91 -0.53
N ARG A 176 -22.62 -8.24 -0.54
CA ARG A 176 -21.43 -9.04 -0.84
C ARG A 176 -21.50 -9.50 -2.30
N ALA A 177 -20.99 -8.70 -3.20
CA ALA A 177 -21.03 -8.99 -4.62
C ALA A 177 -19.74 -8.53 -5.31
N LEU A 178 -19.26 -9.34 -6.28
CA LEU A 178 -18.12 -9.00 -7.12
C LEU A 178 -18.49 -7.81 -8.03
N ALA A 179 -17.63 -6.81 -8.10
CA ALA A 179 -17.67 -5.75 -9.09
C ALA A 179 -17.02 -6.25 -10.40
N ALA A 180 -17.79 -7.03 -11.17
CA ALA A 180 -17.29 -7.74 -12.36
C ALA A 180 -16.73 -6.81 -13.45
N GLU A 181 -17.15 -5.55 -13.47
CA GLU A 181 -16.63 -4.49 -14.35
C GLU A 181 -15.14 -4.21 -14.13
N HIS A 182 -14.57 -4.61 -12.99
CA HIS A 182 -13.15 -4.42 -12.65
C HIS A 182 -12.29 -5.65 -12.94
N LEU A 183 -12.85 -6.75 -13.47
CA LEU A 183 -12.08 -7.97 -13.77
C LEU A 183 -10.95 -7.72 -14.79
N ASP A 184 -11.19 -6.87 -15.80
CA ASP A 184 -10.14 -6.51 -16.78
C ASP A 184 -8.92 -5.88 -16.09
N GLU A 185 -9.17 -4.95 -15.19
CA GLU A 185 -8.12 -4.28 -14.42
C GLU A 185 -7.42 -5.25 -13.48
N TYR A 186 -8.18 -6.04 -12.74
CA TYR A 186 -7.63 -7.00 -11.82
C TYR A 186 -6.75 -8.06 -12.52
N LEU A 187 -7.18 -8.62 -13.64
CA LEU A 187 -6.41 -9.63 -14.38
C LEU A 187 -5.11 -9.08 -14.95
N LEU A 188 -5.05 -7.80 -15.28
CA LEU A 188 -3.82 -7.15 -15.74
C LEU A 188 -2.90 -6.77 -14.57
N PHE A 189 -3.44 -6.15 -13.52
CA PHE A 189 -2.66 -5.45 -12.50
C PHE A 189 -2.76 -6.06 -11.10
N ARG A 190 -3.62 -7.09 -10.89
CA ARG A 190 -3.90 -7.73 -9.59
C ARG A 190 -4.46 -6.79 -8.53
N HIS A 191 -4.88 -5.60 -8.90
CA HIS A 191 -5.56 -4.64 -8.03
C HIS A 191 -6.42 -3.70 -8.87
N VAL A 192 -7.33 -3.02 -8.19
CA VAL A 192 -8.23 -2.01 -8.77
C VAL A 192 -7.86 -0.64 -8.22
N LEU A 193 -7.93 0.40 -9.05
CA LEU A 193 -7.62 1.77 -8.60
C LEU A 193 -8.75 2.37 -7.77
N ALA A 194 -8.37 3.06 -6.69
CA ALA A 194 -9.30 3.91 -5.96
C ALA A 194 -9.95 4.94 -6.91
N PRO A 195 -11.24 5.27 -6.71
CA PRO A 195 -12.09 4.90 -5.57
C PRO A 195 -12.72 3.49 -5.66
N ALA A 196 -12.57 2.75 -6.77
CA ALA A 196 -13.16 1.44 -6.93
C ALA A 196 -12.51 0.38 -6.01
N THR A 197 -13.24 -0.72 -5.78
CA THR A 197 -12.77 -1.94 -5.11
C THR A 197 -13.28 -3.16 -5.87
N MET A 198 -12.87 -4.37 -5.47
CA MET A 198 -13.42 -5.61 -6.02
C MET A 198 -14.87 -5.90 -5.55
N PHE A 199 -15.44 -5.07 -4.67
CA PHE A 199 -16.82 -5.22 -4.18
C PHE A 199 -17.74 -4.15 -4.75
N THR A 200 -18.90 -4.57 -5.21
CA THR A 200 -19.96 -3.66 -5.68
C THR A 200 -20.43 -2.74 -4.55
N GLY A 201 -20.44 -1.43 -4.81
CA GLY A 201 -20.98 -0.42 -3.88
C GLY A 201 -20.07 -0.11 -2.69
N ILE A 202 -18.85 -0.65 -2.63
CA ILE A 202 -17.83 -0.28 -1.64
C ILE A 202 -16.73 0.49 -2.34
N PHE A 203 -16.40 1.64 -1.79
CA PHE A 203 -15.43 2.57 -2.34
C PHE A 203 -14.27 2.83 -1.37
N GLN A 204 -13.12 3.23 -1.92
CA GLN A 204 -11.96 3.64 -1.15
C GLN A 204 -11.78 5.17 -1.26
N VAL A 205 -11.48 5.84 -0.16
CA VAL A 205 -11.03 7.24 -0.20
C VAL A 205 -9.69 7.28 -0.92
N GLN A 206 -9.56 8.14 -1.93
CA GLN A 206 -8.33 8.23 -2.73
C GLN A 206 -7.16 8.81 -1.90
N PRO A 207 -5.89 8.44 -2.20
CA PRO A 207 -4.72 9.08 -1.61
C PRO A 207 -4.74 10.60 -1.81
N GLY A 208 -4.43 11.38 -0.77
CA GLY A 208 -4.43 12.84 -0.84
C GLY A 208 -5.80 13.48 -1.01
N HIS A 209 -6.86 12.79 -0.59
CA HIS A 209 -8.25 13.29 -0.72
C HIS A 209 -8.95 13.46 0.62
N LEU A 210 -9.94 14.34 0.60
CA LEU A 210 -10.95 14.54 1.64
C LEU A 210 -12.32 14.19 1.07
N LEU A 211 -13.10 13.39 1.81
CA LEU A 211 -14.53 13.27 1.57
C LEU A 211 -15.28 14.08 2.63
N VAL A 212 -16.08 15.03 2.18
CA VAL A 212 -16.90 15.89 3.02
C VAL A 212 -18.36 15.52 2.84
N ILE A 213 -19.00 15.07 3.92
CA ILE A 213 -20.42 14.73 3.95
C ILE A 213 -21.12 15.79 4.78
N GLU A 214 -21.94 16.62 4.11
CA GLU A 214 -22.63 17.78 4.69
C GLU A 214 -23.99 17.98 4.00
N ALA A 215 -25.04 18.19 4.77
CA ALA A 215 -26.40 18.43 4.25
C ALA A 215 -26.85 17.38 3.20
N GLY A 216 -26.55 16.08 3.40
CA GLY A 216 -26.88 15.00 2.50
C GLY A 216 -26.10 14.96 1.19
N ARG A 217 -25.05 15.76 1.06
CA ARG A 217 -24.16 15.80 -0.12
C ARG A 217 -22.77 15.31 0.23
N THR A 218 -22.16 14.55 -0.66
CA THR A 218 -20.76 14.15 -0.58
C THR A 218 -19.95 14.93 -1.58
N ARG A 219 -18.84 15.53 -1.12
CA ARG A 219 -17.84 16.20 -1.96
C ARG A 219 -16.50 15.51 -1.79
N ASP A 220 -15.89 15.13 -2.90
CA ASP A 220 -14.51 14.62 -2.96
C ASP A 220 -13.57 15.78 -3.33
N ILE A 221 -12.57 16.03 -2.49
CA ILE A 221 -11.65 17.16 -2.61
C ILE A 221 -10.23 16.62 -2.62
N CYS A 222 -9.54 16.73 -3.75
CA CYS A 222 -8.11 16.47 -3.83
C CYS A 222 -7.36 17.63 -3.15
N TRP A 223 -6.72 17.34 -2.00
CA TRP A 223 -5.94 18.32 -1.26
C TRP A 223 -4.44 18.20 -1.51
N TYR A 224 -3.98 17.06 -1.99
CA TYR A 224 -2.60 16.84 -2.36
C TYR A 224 -2.51 16.17 -3.73
N LEU A 225 -1.90 16.86 -4.66
CA LEU A 225 -1.50 16.31 -5.95
C LEU A 225 -0.04 16.73 -6.17
N ASP A 226 0.87 15.77 -6.15
CA ASP A 226 2.27 16.03 -6.47
C ASP A 226 2.40 16.33 -7.97
N LYS A 227 2.51 17.62 -8.30
CA LYS A 227 2.77 18.07 -9.67
C LYS A 227 4.27 18.22 -9.85
N PRO A 228 4.83 17.75 -10.98
CA PRO A 228 6.22 18.07 -11.31
C PRO A 228 6.36 19.59 -11.31
N SER A 229 7.16 20.09 -10.42
CA SER A 229 7.47 21.52 -10.42
C SER A 229 8.36 21.81 -11.63
N THR A 230 7.93 22.74 -12.50
CA THR A 230 8.78 23.32 -13.54
C THR A 230 9.84 24.26 -12.94
N ALA A 231 9.81 24.50 -11.63
CA ALA A 231 10.82 25.28 -10.94
C ALA A 231 12.15 24.53 -10.94
N GLN A 232 13.21 25.23 -11.30
CA GLN A 232 14.59 24.71 -11.17
C GLN A 232 14.84 24.30 -9.71
N PRO A 233 15.68 23.25 -9.48
CA PRO A 233 16.06 22.85 -8.13
C PRO A 233 16.54 24.09 -7.36
N THR A 234 15.78 24.48 -6.34
CA THR A 234 16.18 25.57 -5.48
C THR A 234 17.23 25.04 -4.52
N SER A 235 18.45 25.60 -4.64
CA SER A 235 19.60 25.49 -3.74
C SER A 235 20.25 24.13 -3.51
N ALA A 236 21.55 24.18 -3.25
CA ALA A 236 22.43 23.08 -2.85
C ALA A 236 22.10 22.51 -1.44
N ASP A 237 21.04 22.94 -0.81
CA ASP A 237 20.69 22.61 0.58
C ASP A 237 19.84 21.34 0.74
N ASP A 238 19.26 20.82 -0.34
CA ASP A 238 18.49 19.57 -0.32
C ASP A 238 19.36 18.39 -0.77
N ASP A 239 20.20 17.89 0.12
CA ASP A 239 20.93 16.62 -0.07
C ASP A 239 19.97 15.45 0.24
N VAL A 240 19.93 14.45 -0.64
CA VAL A 240 19.15 13.22 -0.45
C VAL A 240 19.47 12.52 0.89
N GLU A 241 20.71 12.63 1.36
CA GLU A 241 21.11 12.09 2.67
C GLU A 241 20.41 12.82 3.81
N ALA A 242 20.35 14.15 3.79
CA ALA A 242 19.67 14.93 4.80
C ALA A 242 18.18 14.64 4.83
N LEU A 243 17.51 14.68 3.67
CA LEU A 243 16.07 14.41 3.55
C LEU A 243 15.69 12.97 3.99
N LEU A 244 16.50 11.99 3.62
CA LEU A 244 16.27 10.61 4.03
C LEU A 244 16.56 10.43 5.53
N THR A 245 17.58 11.09 6.07
CA THR A 245 17.90 11.07 7.51
C THR A 245 16.76 11.69 8.31
N ASP A 246 16.27 12.86 7.92
CA ASP A 246 15.12 13.51 8.57
C ASP A 246 13.89 12.58 8.55
N SER A 247 13.63 11.95 7.42
CA SER A 247 12.52 11.01 7.28
C SER A 247 12.65 9.80 8.21
N VAL A 248 13.84 9.21 8.33
CA VAL A 248 14.10 8.12 9.27
C VAL A 248 13.91 8.59 10.70
N VAL A 249 14.54 9.70 11.09
CA VAL A 249 14.52 10.22 12.47
C VAL A 249 13.08 10.52 12.94
N LEU A 250 12.27 11.15 12.09
CA LEU A 250 10.86 11.39 12.39
C LEU A 250 10.09 10.09 12.64
N ARG A 251 10.43 9.01 11.93
CA ARG A 251 9.76 7.72 12.04
C ARG A 251 10.33 6.80 13.13
N LEU A 252 11.41 7.21 13.80
CA LEU A 252 11.93 6.51 15.00
C LEU A 252 11.16 6.86 16.28
N MET A 253 10.27 7.85 16.24
CA MET A 253 9.49 8.27 17.39
C MET A 253 8.48 7.17 17.79
N SER A 254 8.67 6.58 18.97
CA SER A 254 7.85 5.47 19.47
C SER A 254 8.06 5.29 20.96
N ASP A 255 6.99 4.98 21.70
CA ASP A 255 7.05 4.59 23.12
C ASP A 255 7.18 3.06 23.29
N VAL A 256 7.21 2.31 22.17
CA VAL A 256 7.33 0.85 22.14
C VAL A 256 8.56 0.41 21.33
N ASN A 257 8.92 -0.88 21.43
CA ASN A 257 10.08 -1.44 20.74
C ASN A 257 9.94 -1.29 19.21
N LEU A 258 11.03 -0.82 18.60
CA LEU A 258 11.13 -0.52 17.19
C LEU A 258 12.30 -1.28 16.55
N GLY A 259 12.13 -1.65 15.28
CA GLY A 259 13.16 -2.29 14.46
C GLY A 259 13.06 -1.91 12.98
N THR A 260 13.81 -2.60 12.14
CA THR A 260 13.75 -2.44 10.67
C THR A 260 13.63 -3.78 9.96
N VAL A 261 12.92 -3.82 8.84
CA VAL A 261 13.00 -4.95 7.90
C VAL A 261 14.24 -4.77 7.05
N LEU A 262 15.14 -5.76 7.08
CA LEU A 262 16.45 -5.71 6.42
C LEU A 262 16.63 -6.89 5.45
N SER A 263 16.39 -6.69 4.15
CA SER A 263 16.60 -7.69 3.11
C SER A 263 18.04 -7.70 2.55
N GLY A 264 18.88 -6.75 2.99
CA GLY A 264 20.20 -6.54 2.38
C GLY A 264 20.16 -5.87 1.00
N GLY A 265 18.98 -5.41 0.53
CA GLY A 265 18.82 -4.52 -0.62
C GLY A 265 19.25 -3.07 -0.27
N ILE A 266 19.44 -2.22 -1.29
CA ILE A 266 19.89 -0.83 -1.11
C ILE A 266 18.93 -0.09 -0.16
N ASP A 267 17.65 -0.19 -0.39
CA ASP A 267 16.63 0.59 0.32
C ASP A 267 16.56 0.23 1.80
N SER A 268 16.37 -1.06 2.11
CA SER A 268 16.31 -1.55 3.49
C SER A 268 17.63 -1.35 4.23
N SER A 269 18.77 -1.42 3.52
CA SER A 269 20.08 -1.16 4.11
C SER A 269 20.27 0.31 4.44
N LEU A 270 19.86 1.24 3.57
CA LEU A 270 19.88 2.69 3.85
C LEU A 270 19.05 3.02 5.09
N VAL A 271 17.81 2.51 5.16
CA VAL A 271 16.94 2.69 6.33
C VAL A 271 17.63 2.19 7.61
N SER A 272 18.16 0.97 7.58
CA SER A 272 18.77 0.35 8.77
C SER A 272 20.07 1.03 9.19
N VAL A 273 20.93 1.45 8.23
CA VAL A 273 22.19 2.19 8.52
C VAL A 273 21.88 3.53 9.19
N ILE A 274 20.91 4.29 8.66
CA ILE A 274 20.54 5.58 9.22
C ILE A 274 19.88 5.39 10.58
N ALA A 275 18.94 4.45 10.72
CA ALA A 275 18.29 4.16 12.00
C ALA A 275 19.30 3.79 13.09
N ALA A 276 20.29 2.95 12.78
CA ALA A 276 21.34 2.55 13.73
C ALA A 276 22.20 3.70 14.24
N ARG A 277 22.33 4.79 13.46
CA ARG A 277 23.07 6.00 13.89
C ARG A 277 22.28 6.86 14.88
N HIS A 278 20.96 6.68 14.93
CA HIS A 278 20.04 7.51 15.72
C HIS A 278 19.32 6.75 16.84
N THR A 279 19.66 5.46 17.06
CA THR A 279 19.13 4.62 18.13
C THR A 279 20.27 3.98 18.90
N SER A 280 20.11 3.80 20.22
CA SER A 280 21.10 3.10 21.05
C SER A 280 21.15 1.60 20.81
N ARG A 281 20.03 1.03 20.34
CA ARG A 281 19.89 -0.38 19.98
C ARG A 281 18.90 -0.48 18.82
N LEU A 282 19.25 -1.28 17.82
CA LEU A 282 18.39 -1.56 16.68
C LEU A 282 18.24 -3.08 16.49
N ASP A 283 17.00 -3.55 16.46
CA ASP A 283 16.66 -4.89 16.02
C ASP A 283 16.36 -4.88 14.51
N THR A 284 16.95 -5.83 13.77
CA THR A 284 16.76 -5.96 12.32
C THR A 284 16.20 -7.34 11.98
N PHE A 285 15.24 -7.41 11.07
CA PHE A 285 14.51 -8.63 10.74
C PHE A 285 14.63 -8.95 9.26
N CYS A 286 14.95 -10.21 8.96
CA CYS A 286 15.05 -10.74 7.60
C CYS A 286 14.28 -12.04 7.47
N VAL A 287 13.74 -12.27 6.28
CA VAL A 287 13.16 -13.55 5.89
C VAL A 287 13.95 -14.12 4.72
N GLY A 288 14.13 -15.44 4.70
CA GLY A 288 14.80 -16.15 3.62
C GLY A 288 14.27 -17.56 3.44
N PHE A 289 14.90 -18.28 2.55
CA PHE A 289 14.53 -19.63 2.13
C PHE A 289 15.70 -20.59 2.28
N ALA A 290 15.39 -21.88 2.38
CA ALA A 290 16.43 -22.92 2.43
C ALA A 290 17.20 -23.03 1.09
N ASP A 291 16.56 -22.69 -0.03
CA ASP A 291 17.22 -22.66 -1.34
C ASP A 291 18.07 -21.40 -1.49
N PRO A 292 19.41 -21.52 -1.66
CA PRO A 292 20.31 -20.37 -1.79
C PRO A 292 20.00 -19.43 -2.96
N LYS A 293 19.31 -19.90 -3.99
CA LYS A 293 18.90 -19.11 -5.15
C LYS A 293 17.94 -17.98 -4.77
N TYR A 294 17.14 -18.17 -3.70
CA TYR A 294 16.11 -17.25 -3.24
C TYR A 294 16.46 -16.63 -1.87
N ASP A 295 17.65 -16.95 -1.31
CA ASP A 295 18.03 -16.55 0.05
C ASP A 295 18.86 -15.26 0.06
N GLU A 296 18.30 -14.17 0.59
CA GLU A 296 18.98 -12.89 0.76
C GLU A 296 19.61 -12.72 2.16
N ARG A 297 19.39 -13.64 3.11
CA ARG A 297 19.91 -13.53 4.50
C ARG A 297 21.41 -13.29 4.59
N PRO A 298 22.29 -13.89 3.76
CA PRO A 298 23.72 -13.59 3.83
C PRO A 298 24.06 -12.11 3.65
N PHE A 299 23.32 -11.40 2.79
CA PHE A 299 23.51 -9.98 2.55
C PHE A 299 22.93 -9.13 3.69
N ALA A 300 21.76 -9.49 4.21
CA ALA A 300 21.17 -8.84 5.36
C ALA A 300 22.10 -8.95 6.58
N ARG A 301 22.63 -10.14 6.84
CA ARG A 301 23.59 -10.41 7.93
C ARG A 301 24.85 -9.57 7.81
N ALA A 302 25.40 -9.42 6.60
CA ALA A 302 26.58 -8.60 6.39
C ALA A 302 26.33 -7.13 6.73
N VAL A 303 25.18 -6.58 6.34
CA VAL A 303 24.79 -5.21 6.71
C VAL A 303 24.54 -5.10 8.21
N ALA A 304 23.79 -6.02 8.80
CA ALA A 304 23.49 -6.03 10.23
C ALA A 304 24.76 -6.06 11.09
N HIS A 305 25.73 -6.89 10.71
CA HIS A 305 27.06 -6.93 11.37
C HIS A 305 27.79 -5.59 11.25
N ALA A 306 27.76 -4.97 10.06
CA ALA A 306 28.47 -3.70 9.83
C ALA A 306 27.88 -2.54 10.63
N ILE A 307 26.57 -2.55 10.91
CA ILE A 307 25.90 -1.50 11.70
C ILE A 307 25.75 -1.85 13.18
N GLY A 308 26.17 -3.04 13.61
CA GLY A 308 26.10 -3.48 15.00
C GLY A 308 24.68 -3.74 15.50
N SER A 309 23.73 -4.07 14.61
CA SER A 309 22.33 -4.37 15.01
C SER A 309 22.18 -5.79 15.54
N THR A 310 21.17 -6.01 16.39
CA THR A 310 20.71 -7.35 16.75
C THR A 310 19.88 -7.91 15.61
N HIS A 311 20.43 -8.92 14.91
CA HIS A 311 19.82 -9.44 13.68
C HIS A 311 19.06 -10.73 13.90
N HIS A 312 17.83 -10.77 13.38
CA HIS A 312 16.91 -11.90 13.51
C HIS A 312 16.52 -12.41 12.13
N GLU A 313 16.61 -13.73 11.94
CA GLU A 313 16.36 -14.38 10.65
C GLU A 313 15.25 -15.41 10.76
N LEU A 314 14.28 -15.34 9.86
CA LEU A 314 13.22 -16.33 9.70
C LEU A 314 13.45 -17.12 8.41
N VAL A 315 13.40 -18.45 8.48
CA VAL A 315 13.48 -19.32 7.30
C VAL A 315 12.09 -19.86 7.00
N LEU A 316 11.58 -19.61 5.79
CA LEU A 316 10.26 -20.03 5.38
C LEU A 316 10.31 -21.35 4.60
N SER A 317 9.31 -22.19 4.86
CA SER A 317 9.02 -23.38 4.07
C SER A 317 7.84 -23.15 3.12
N PRO A 318 7.73 -23.98 2.04
CA PRO A 318 6.58 -23.94 1.15
C PRO A 318 5.24 -24.21 1.85
N ASN A 319 5.25 -24.98 2.94
CA ASN A 319 4.05 -25.29 3.71
C ASN A 319 3.56 -24.10 4.54
N ASP A 320 4.47 -23.32 5.13
CA ASP A 320 4.12 -22.10 5.84
C ASP A 320 3.34 -21.15 4.93
N PHE A 321 3.77 -21.06 3.67
CA PHE A 321 3.13 -20.25 2.66
C PHE A 321 1.70 -20.72 2.34
N ALA A 322 1.52 -22.01 2.07
CA ALA A 322 0.22 -22.57 1.70
C ALA A 322 -0.80 -22.47 2.85
N GLN A 323 -0.36 -22.64 4.10
CA GLN A 323 -1.22 -22.57 5.29
C GLN A 323 -1.72 -21.15 5.59
N GLU A 324 -0.91 -20.13 5.31
CA GLU A 324 -1.27 -18.74 5.61
C GLU A 324 -2.14 -18.08 4.51
N LEU A 325 -2.20 -18.64 3.32
CA LEU A 325 -2.90 -18.04 2.18
C LEU A 325 -4.38 -17.70 2.46
N PRO A 326 -5.23 -18.60 2.99
CA PRO A 326 -6.64 -18.27 3.26
C PRO A 326 -6.79 -17.17 4.32
N ARG A 327 -6.00 -17.26 5.41
CA ARG A 327 -6.04 -16.28 6.50
C ARG A 327 -5.62 -14.88 6.02
N LEU A 328 -4.60 -14.80 5.19
CA LEU A 328 -4.10 -13.52 4.69
C LEU A 328 -4.96 -12.96 3.56
N THR A 329 -5.66 -13.80 2.82
CA THR A 329 -6.72 -13.36 1.90
C THR A 329 -7.83 -12.65 2.69
N TRP A 330 -8.28 -13.25 3.81
CA TRP A 330 -9.24 -12.58 4.70
C TRP A 330 -8.68 -11.27 5.27
N ALA A 331 -7.42 -11.23 5.70
CA ALA A 331 -6.80 -10.02 6.25
C ALA A 331 -6.66 -8.91 5.21
N ASN A 332 -6.44 -9.26 3.94
CA ASN A 332 -6.23 -8.31 2.85
C ASN A 332 -7.51 -7.62 2.36
N ASP A 333 -8.69 -8.21 2.56
CA ASP A 333 -10.01 -7.83 2.04
C ASP A 333 -10.19 -8.00 0.53
N GLU A 334 -9.16 -7.82 -0.24
CA GLU A 334 -9.11 -7.95 -1.70
C GLU A 334 -8.16 -9.08 -2.10
N PRO A 335 -8.19 -9.58 -3.33
CA PRO A 335 -7.27 -10.64 -3.74
C PRO A 335 -5.81 -10.22 -3.52
N LEU A 336 -4.96 -11.14 -3.05
CA LEU A 336 -3.55 -10.85 -2.76
C LEU A 336 -2.80 -10.46 -4.04
N THR A 337 -2.38 -9.22 -4.16
CA THR A 337 -1.66 -8.67 -5.33
C THR A 337 -0.33 -9.43 -5.57
N HIS A 338 0.44 -9.62 -4.50
CA HIS A 338 1.77 -10.21 -4.59
C HIS A 338 1.87 -11.48 -3.75
N PRO A 339 2.49 -12.54 -4.26
CA PRO A 339 2.73 -13.75 -3.47
C PRO A 339 3.63 -13.49 -2.25
N ASN A 340 4.59 -12.58 -2.35
CA ASN A 340 5.48 -12.23 -1.24
C ASN A 340 4.79 -11.49 -0.08
N SER A 341 3.50 -11.15 -0.19
CA SER A 341 2.67 -10.65 0.92
C SER A 341 2.71 -11.61 2.11
N ILE A 342 2.66 -12.92 1.86
CA ILE A 342 2.69 -13.94 2.89
C ILE A 342 4.01 -13.93 3.66
N ALA A 343 5.13 -13.89 2.95
CA ALA A 343 6.44 -13.82 3.60
C ALA A 343 6.65 -12.48 4.35
N MET A 344 6.10 -11.38 3.83
CA MET A 344 6.07 -10.08 4.52
C MET A 344 5.28 -10.18 5.84
N HIS A 345 4.10 -10.78 5.83
CA HIS A 345 3.34 -11.01 7.06
C HIS A 345 4.11 -11.85 8.08
N LEU A 346 4.74 -12.94 7.63
CA LEU A 346 5.46 -13.86 8.51
C LEU A 346 6.64 -13.19 9.21
N VAL A 347 7.37 -12.27 8.55
CA VAL A 347 8.45 -11.53 9.21
C VAL A 347 7.89 -10.51 10.22
N PHE A 348 6.75 -9.86 9.95
CA PHE A 348 6.09 -8.99 10.92
C PHE A 348 5.61 -9.78 12.15
N ARG A 349 4.98 -10.93 11.95
CA ARG A 349 4.54 -11.82 13.02
C ARG A 349 5.71 -12.33 13.86
N PHE A 350 6.80 -12.72 13.24
CA PHE A 350 8.05 -13.13 13.90
C PHE A 350 8.61 -12.01 14.79
N ALA A 351 8.71 -10.79 14.27
CA ALA A 351 9.17 -9.64 15.04
C ALA A 351 8.28 -9.35 16.26
N LYS A 352 6.95 -9.46 16.11
CA LYS A 352 6.00 -9.19 17.20
C LYS A 352 6.01 -10.29 18.24
N MET A 353 5.84 -11.54 17.80
CA MET A 353 5.55 -12.67 18.71
C MET A 353 6.79 -13.18 19.44
N GLU A 354 7.95 -13.16 18.79
CA GLU A 354 9.18 -13.71 19.38
C GLU A 354 10.11 -12.64 19.93
N HIS A 355 10.01 -11.39 19.45
CA HIS A 355 10.93 -10.30 19.85
C HIS A 355 10.21 -9.09 20.45
N GLY A 356 8.88 -9.08 20.55
CA GLY A 356 8.10 -8.01 21.16
C GLY A 356 8.20 -6.66 20.44
N VAL A 357 8.59 -6.65 19.17
CA VAL A 357 8.71 -5.43 18.35
C VAL A 357 7.34 -5.10 17.76
N THR A 358 6.91 -3.86 17.97
CA THR A 358 5.58 -3.39 17.53
C THR A 358 5.64 -2.42 16.35
N VAL A 359 6.78 -1.76 16.13
CA VAL A 359 7.01 -0.82 15.02
C VAL A 359 8.17 -1.30 14.16
N LEU A 360 7.97 -1.36 12.84
CA LEU A 360 9.03 -1.72 11.90
C LEU A 360 9.13 -0.70 10.76
N LEU A 361 10.34 -0.16 10.54
CA LEU A 361 10.63 0.68 9.38
C LEU A 361 10.91 -0.19 8.17
N SER A 362 10.42 0.23 7.01
CA SER A 362 10.60 -0.47 5.73
C SER A 362 11.12 0.43 4.62
N GLY A 363 11.70 -0.21 3.60
CA GLY A 363 12.20 0.45 2.39
C GLY A 363 11.20 0.55 1.25
N GLU A 364 9.90 0.27 1.48
CA GLU A 364 8.86 0.40 0.44
C GLU A 364 8.80 1.85 -0.11
N GLY A 365 8.32 2.01 -1.34
CA GLY A 365 8.22 3.30 -2.02
C GLY A 365 9.52 3.79 -2.69
N ALA A 366 10.68 3.23 -2.33
CA ALA A 366 11.96 3.63 -2.93
C ALA A 366 12.03 3.34 -4.44
N ASP A 367 11.45 2.24 -4.88
CA ASP A 367 11.43 1.86 -6.30
C ASP A 367 10.61 2.85 -7.13
N GLU A 368 9.46 3.29 -6.66
CA GLU A 368 8.54 4.21 -7.33
C GLU A 368 9.05 5.65 -7.34
N VAL A 369 9.75 6.05 -6.28
CA VAL A 369 10.27 7.42 -6.14
C VAL A 369 11.60 7.59 -6.89
N PHE A 370 12.49 6.59 -6.84
CA PHE A 370 13.86 6.65 -7.39
C PHE A 370 14.07 5.78 -8.63
N GLY A 371 13.04 5.12 -9.15
CA GLY A 371 13.09 4.38 -10.40
C GLY A 371 13.82 3.04 -10.32
N GLY A 372 13.42 2.17 -9.38
CA GLY A 372 14.11 0.92 -9.12
C GLY A 372 13.74 -0.26 -10.03
N TYR A 373 12.67 -0.15 -10.78
CA TYR A 373 12.16 -1.24 -11.62
C TYR A 373 12.75 -1.26 -13.03
N ASP A 374 12.83 -2.46 -13.62
CA ASP A 374 13.36 -2.63 -14.98
C ASP A 374 12.52 -1.98 -16.06
N TRP A 375 11.22 -1.79 -15.83
CA TRP A 375 10.37 -1.12 -16.82
C TRP A 375 10.69 0.37 -17.00
N TYR A 376 11.31 1.04 -16.00
CA TYR A 376 11.82 2.41 -16.21
C TYR A 376 12.96 2.44 -17.25
N ARG A 377 13.87 1.44 -17.21
CA ARG A 377 14.92 1.33 -18.23
C ARG A 377 14.34 0.95 -19.59
N ALA A 378 13.31 0.12 -19.61
CA ALA A 378 12.58 -0.22 -20.84
C ALA A 378 11.90 1.03 -21.42
N MET A 379 11.35 1.92 -20.59
CA MET A 379 10.77 3.18 -21.02
C MET A 379 11.82 4.14 -21.60
N LEU A 380 13.02 4.25 -21.01
CA LEU A 380 14.15 5.00 -21.60
C LEU A 380 14.51 4.47 -23.00
N THR A 381 14.48 3.16 -23.16
CA THR A 381 14.75 2.52 -24.46
C THR A 381 13.65 2.88 -25.46
N ARG A 382 12.37 2.83 -25.05
CA ARG A 382 11.21 3.25 -25.86
C ARG A 382 11.33 4.69 -26.31
N ASP A 383 11.61 5.62 -25.38
CA ASP A 383 11.75 7.05 -25.68
C ASP A 383 12.88 7.30 -26.67
N THR A 384 13.97 6.53 -26.59
CA THR A 384 15.07 6.58 -27.57
C THR A 384 14.62 6.05 -28.93
N LEU A 385 13.94 4.90 -28.97
CA LEU A 385 13.46 4.29 -30.23
C LEU A 385 12.45 5.17 -30.94
N GLN A 386 11.53 5.81 -30.25
CA GLN A 386 10.50 6.66 -30.83
C GLN A 386 11.05 7.88 -31.57
N ARG A 387 12.28 8.31 -31.25
CA ARG A 387 12.97 9.41 -31.95
C ARG A 387 13.56 9.00 -33.29
N ILE A 388 13.58 7.71 -33.63
CA ILE A 388 14.14 7.18 -34.88
C ILE A 388 13.02 7.17 -35.93
N PRO A 389 13.13 7.97 -37.01
CA PRO A 389 12.16 7.96 -38.11
C PRO A 389 12.01 6.55 -38.72
N GLY A 390 10.78 6.12 -38.94
CA GLY A 390 10.49 4.81 -39.57
C GLY A 390 10.71 3.59 -38.67
N VAL A 391 11.00 3.74 -37.36
CA VAL A 391 11.26 2.62 -36.45
C VAL A 391 10.06 1.67 -36.36
N ARG A 392 8.82 2.17 -36.34
CA ARG A 392 7.62 1.32 -36.24
C ARG A 392 7.46 0.34 -37.40
N PRO A 393 7.44 0.77 -38.66
CA PRO A 393 7.40 -0.16 -39.78
C PRO A 393 8.64 -1.07 -39.85
N ALA A 394 9.83 -0.57 -39.51
CA ALA A 394 11.05 -1.39 -39.46
C ALA A 394 10.96 -2.49 -38.39
N ALA A 395 10.38 -2.21 -37.24
CA ALA A 395 10.17 -3.18 -36.14
C ALA A 395 9.26 -4.35 -36.56
N ALA A 396 8.31 -4.10 -37.49
CA ALA A 396 7.44 -5.15 -38.02
C ALA A 396 8.21 -6.21 -38.83
N LEU A 397 9.33 -5.82 -39.45
CA LEU A 397 10.18 -6.68 -40.27
C LEU A 397 11.21 -7.48 -39.45
N ILE A 398 11.43 -7.17 -38.16
CA ILE A 398 12.38 -7.89 -37.29
C ILE A 398 11.73 -9.20 -36.80
N PRO A 399 12.26 -10.37 -37.19
CA PRO A 399 11.70 -11.66 -36.75
C PRO A 399 12.07 -12.00 -35.32
N GLY A 400 11.34 -12.96 -34.74
CA GLY A 400 11.64 -13.59 -33.46
C GLY A 400 11.44 -12.70 -32.24
N HIS A 401 12.02 -13.11 -31.12
CA HIS A 401 11.82 -12.49 -29.79
C HIS A 401 12.25 -11.01 -29.75
N ARG A 402 13.35 -10.65 -30.42
CA ARG A 402 13.84 -9.26 -30.45
C ARG A 402 12.83 -8.33 -31.12
N GLY A 403 12.29 -8.73 -32.27
CA GLY A 403 11.25 -7.96 -32.96
C GLY A 403 9.97 -7.85 -32.12
N ALA A 404 9.56 -8.91 -31.47
CA ALA A 404 8.40 -8.90 -30.57
C ALA A 404 8.60 -7.91 -29.40
N THR A 405 9.80 -7.88 -28.82
CA THR A 405 10.14 -6.93 -27.73
C THR A 405 10.08 -5.48 -28.22
N VAL A 406 10.67 -5.19 -29.40
CA VAL A 406 10.65 -3.83 -29.95
C VAL A 406 9.21 -3.40 -30.29
N ARG A 407 8.41 -4.26 -30.92
CA ARG A 407 6.99 -3.96 -31.21
C ARG A 407 6.20 -3.67 -29.92
N ARG A 408 6.40 -4.48 -28.86
CA ARG A 408 5.77 -4.25 -27.56
C ARG A 408 6.17 -2.88 -26.97
N LEU A 409 7.45 -2.51 -27.00
CA LEU A 409 7.91 -1.21 -26.51
C LEU A 409 7.32 -0.04 -27.31
N LEU A 410 7.10 -0.22 -28.62
CA LEU A 410 6.54 0.81 -29.49
C LEU A 410 5.01 0.84 -29.51
N ASP A 411 4.34 -0.08 -28.79
CA ASP A 411 2.90 -0.07 -28.61
C ASP A 411 2.46 1.24 -27.95
N PRO A 412 1.43 1.94 -28.46
CA PRO A 412 0.91 3.16 -27.84
C PRO A 412 0.52 2.97 -26.37
N ASP A 413 -0.08 1.84 -26.04
CA ASP A 413 -0.56 1.53 -24.70
C ASP A 413 0.52 0.94 -23.77
N TYR A 414 1.74 0.69 -24.26
CA TYR A 414 2.83 0.16 -23.44
C TYR A 414 3.04 0.92 -22.13
N PRO A 415 3.02 2.27 -22.09
CA PRO A 415 3.20 3.00 -20.84
C PRO A 415 2.16 2.64 -19.76
N LEU A 416 0.91 2.41 -20.16
CA LEU A 416 -0.19 2.09 -19.26
C LEU A 416 -0.11 0.66 -18.69
N VAL A 417 0.59 -0.24 -19.39
CA VAL A 417 0.73 -1.66 -19.00
C VAL A 417 2.18 -2.03 -18.67
N ALA A 418 3.05 -1.05 -18.49
CA ALA A 418 4.47 -1.29 -18.20
C ALA A 418 4.67 -2.05 -16.89
N ASN A 419 3.83 -1.78 -15.89
CA ASN A 419 3.79 -2.42 -14.56
C ASN A 419 2.75 -3.56 -14.44
N ALA A 420 2.13 -3.99 -15.55
CA ALA A 420 1.15 -5.08 -15.53
C ALA A 420 1.82 -6.43 -15.26
N PHE A 421 1.19 -7.25 -14.43
CA PHE A 421 1.66 -8.60 -14.10
C PHE A 421 1.33 -9.62 -15.18
N ALA A 422 0.24 -9.39 -15.92
CA ALA A 422 -0.17 -10.26 -17.01
C ALA A 422 -0.02 -9.56 -18.37
N ARG A 423 0.29 -10.35 -19.39
CA ARG A 423 0.19 -9.86 -20.76
C ARG A 423 -1.28 -9.72 -21.14
N PRO A 424 -1.66 -8.68 -21.89
CA PRO A 424 -3.05 -8.52 -22.35
C PRO A 424 -3.60 -9.77 -23.05
N SER A 425 -2.76 -10.49 -23.84
CA SER A 425 -3.18 -11.74 -24.50
C SER A 425 -3.48 -12.87 -23.54
N SER A 426 -2.74 -13.00 -22.43
CA SER A 426 -3.02 -14.04 -21.41
C SER A 426 -4.29 -13.73 -20.64
N ALA A 427 -4.51 -12.45 -20.29
CA ALA A 427 -5.73 -12.02 -19.62
C ALA A 427 -6.95 -12.15 -20.52
N ALA A 428 -6.85 -11.79 -21.81
CA ALA A 428 -7.91 -11.99 -22.80
C ALA A 428 -8.30 -13.45 -22.96
N ALA A 429 -7.31 -14.37 -22.92
CA ALA A 429 -7.58 -15.80 -23.02
C ALA A 429 -8.42 -16.33 -21.86
N VAL A 430 -8.16 -15.89 -20.63
CA VAL A 430 -8.97 -16.33 -19.47
C VAL A 430 -10.31 -15.60 -19.37
N LEU A 431 -10.44 -14.40 -19.94
CA LEU A 431 -11.73 -13.70 -20.04
C LEU A 431 -12.65 -14.29 -21.15
N GLY A 432 -12.08 -15.04 -22.11
CA GLY A 432 -12.82 -15.49 -23.29
C GLY A 432 -13.23 -14.35 -24.23
N ARG A 433 -12.69 -13.15 -24.06
CA ARG A 433 -12.92 -11.93 -24.86
C ARG A 433 -11.71 -11.01 -24.87
N GLU A 434 -11.73 -10.01 -25.73
CA GLU A 434 -10.71 -8.96 -25.75
C GLU A 434 -10.68 -8.22 -24.40
N ILE A 435 -9.46 -7.99 -23.87
CA ILE A 435 -9.26 -7.23 -22.65
C ILE A 435 -9.18 -5.74 -22.96
N ARG A 436 -9.74 -4.94 -22.08
CA ARG A 436 -9.70 -3.48 -22.19
C ARG A 436 -8.82 -2.91 -21.06
N ILE A 437 -7.96 -1.95 -21.42
CA ILE A 437 -7.30 -1.13 -20.39
C ILE A 437 -8.35 -0.15 -19.86
N PRO A 438 -8.66 -0.17 -18.57
CA PRO A 438 -9.69 0.66 -17.98
C PRO A 438 -9.43 2.16 -18.17
N ASP A 439 -10.50 2.93 -18.28
CA ASP A 439 -10.40 4.40 -18.39
C ASP A 439 -9.76 5.02 -17.13
N SER A 440 -9.96 4.43 -15.96
CA SER A 440 -9.27 4.82 -14.73
C SER A 440 -7.76 4.88 -14.90
N ARG A 441 -7.17 3.88 -15.59
CA ARG A 441 -5.74 3.84 -15.90
C ARG A 441 -5.31 4.90 -16.91
N ARG A 442 -6.15 5.23 -17.88
CA ARG A 442 -5.88 6.30 -18.85
C ARG A 442 -5.97 7.68 -18.21
N ILE A 443 -6.95 7.87 -17.31
CA ILE A 443 -7.12 9.12 -16.54
C ILE A 443 -5.97 9.31 -15.54
N ALA A 444 -5.47 8.24 -14.94
CA ALA A 444 -4.33 8.29 -14.03
C ALA A 444 -3.00 8.65 -14.71
N TRP A 445 -2.90 8.54 -16.05
CA TRP A 445 -1.72 9.00 -16.75
C TRP A 445 -1.67 10.53 -16.76
N PRO A 446 -0.56 11.15 -16.31
CA PRO A 446 -0.47 12.61 -16.21
C PRO A 446 -0.51 13.28 -17.59
N ALA A 447 -1.45 14.22 -17.78
CA ALA A 447 -1.72 14.86 -19.06
C ALA A 447 -0.52 15.67 -19.60
N ASP A 448 0.25 16.27 -18.70
CA ASP A 448 1.36 17.19 -19.02
C ASP A 448 2.73 16.48 -19.04
N SER A 449 2.75 15.16 -18.89
CA SER A 449 3.98 14.38 -18.83
C SER A 449 4.01 13.27 -19.89
N SER A 450 5.20 12.94 -20.38
CA SER A 450 5.39 11.90 -21.38
C SER A 450 6.58 11.00 -21.03
N GLY A 451 6.66 9.86 -21.69
CA GLY A 451 7.78 8.95 -21.52
C GLY A 451 7.99 8.49 -20.08
N ILE A 452 9.24 8.41 -19.69
CA ILE A 452 9.61 7.92 -18.35
C ILE A 452 9.17 8.86 -17.22
N GLU A 453 9.07 10.15 -17.44
CA GLU A 453 8.62 11.11 -16.42
C GLU A 453 7.15 10.90 -16.09
N GLY A 454 6.33 10.69 -17.11
CA GLY A 454 4.94 10.30 -16.94
C GLY A 454 4.79 8.95 -16.22
N LEU A 455 5.67 7.99 -16.51
CA LEU A 455 5.64 6.68 -15.87
C LEU A 455 5.95 6.73 -14.37
N PHE A 456 6.86 7.60 -13.92
CA PHE A 456 7.11 7.81 -12.49
C PHE A 456 5.84 8.25 -11.73
N GLN A 457 5.15 9.25 -12.27
CA GLN A 457 3.92 9.74 -11.65
C GLN A 457 2.80 8.69 -11.73
N TYR A 458 2.67 8.03 -12.88
CA TYR A 458 1.70 6.97 -13.06
C TYR A 458 1.89 5.85 -12.04
N ASP A 459 3.11 5.37 -11.80
CA ASP A 459 3.39 4.33 -10.80
C ASP A 459 3.12 4.83 -9.38
N GLN A 460 3.44 6.08 -9.05
CA GLN A 460 3.14 6.66 -7.74
C GLN A 460 1.63 6.78 -7.47
N HIS A 461 0.80 6.96 -8.51
CA HIS A 461 -0.65 7.05 -8.37
C HIS A 461 -1.38 5.71 -8.55
N THR A 462 -0.76 4.72 -9.21
CA THR A 462 -1.45 3.47 -9.55
C THR A 462 -0.88 2.24 -8.87
N TYR A 463 0.43 2.10 -8.82
CA TYR A 463 1.09 0.91 -8.28
C TYR A 463 1.50 1.06 -6.81
N LEU A 464 2.05 2.21 -6.44
CA LEU A 464 2.44 2.50 -5.06
C LEU A 464 1.29 2.32 -4.05
N PRO A 465 0.06 2.83 -4.28
CA PRO A 465 -1.05 2.61 -3.34
C PRO A 465 -1.36 1.12 -3.09
N ALA A 466 -1.23 0.26 -4.10
CA ALA A 466 -1.43 -1.18 -3.94
C ALA A 466 -0.32 -1.83 -3.07
N LEU A 467 0.92 -1.37 -3.19
CA LEU A 467 2.03 -1.81 -2.33
C LEU A 467 1.84 -1.36 -0.89
N LEU A 468 1.37 -0.13 -0.68
CA LEU A 468 1.11 0.43 0.65
C LEU A 468 -0.06 -0.27 1.34
N GLN A 469 -1.14 -0.56 0.59
CA GLN A 469 -2.24 -1.37 1.08
C GLN A 469 -1.75 -2.76 1.51
N ARG A 470 -0.96 -3.44 0.68
CA ARG A 470 -0.35 -4.73 1.01
C ARG A 470 0.46 -4.63 2.31
N GLN A 471 1.33 -3.63 2.43
CA GLN A 471 2.17 -3.47 3.61
C GLN A 471 1.33 -3.24 4.87
N ASP A 472 0.36 -2.33 4.82
CA ASP A 472 -0.56 -2.07 5.95
C ASP A 472 -1.31 -3.34 6.35
N ARG A 473 -1.92 -4.07 5.39
CA ARG A 473 -2.68 -5.29 5.67
C ARG A 473 -1.83 -6.38 6.28
N MET A 474 -0.64 -6.64 5.72
CA MET A 474 0.24 -7.71 6.19
C MET A 474 0.85 -7.41 7.55
N SER A 475 1.19 -6.17 7.83
CA SER A 475 1.74 -5.75 9.12
C SER A 475 0.64 -5.73 10.20
N MET A 476 -0.53 -5.17 9.88
CA MET A 476 -1.63 -5.09 10.84
C MET A 476 -2.25 -6.45 11.16
N ALA A 477 -2.26 -7.40 10.23
CA ALA A 477 -2.63 -8.79 10.51
C ALA A 477 -1.71 -9.46 11.55
N ALA A 478 -0.54 -8.89 11.79
CA ALA A 478 0.41 -9.30 12.84
C ALA A 478 0.39 -8.38 14.08
N GLY A 479 -0.44 -7.33 14.11
CA GLY A 479 -0.43 -6.32 15.18
C GLY A 479 0.87 -5.51 15.22
N VAL A 480 1.45 -5.23 14.04
CA VAL A 480 2.68 -4.45 13.87
C VAL A 480 2.39 -3.21 13.04
N GLU A 481 2.95 -2.08 13.44
CA GLU A 481 2.93 -0.85 12.66
C GLU A 481 4.13 -0.80 11.71
N ALA A 482 3.87 -0.86 10.42
CA ALA A 482 4.90 -0.63 9.40
C ALA A 482 4.95 0.85 9.01
N ARG A 483 6.16 1.43 8.99
CA ARG A 483 6.43 2.83 8.60
C ARG A 483 7.27 2.88 7.34
N VAL A 484 6.80 3.62 6.34
CA VAL A 484 7.45 3.76 5.05
C VAL A 484 8.33 5.01 5.04
N VAL A 485 9.65 4.81 5.00
CA VAL A 485 10.61 5.91 5.14
C VAL A 485 10.72 6.75 3.87
N PHE A 486 10.62 6.14 2.68
CA PHE A 486 10.81 6.84 1.41
C PHE A 486 9.63 7.73 0.99
N LEU A 487 8.54 7.76 1.77
CA LEU A 487 7.33 8.54 1.49
C LEU A 487 7.18 9.80 2.36
N SER A 488 8.29 10.35 2.91
CA SER A 488 8.24 11.74 3.35
C SER A 488 7.94 12.64 2.14
N HIS A 489 6.91 13.51 2.26
CA HIS A 489 6.52 14.38 1.15
C HIS A 489 7.70 15.25 0.64
N ARG A 490 8.55 15.75 1.54
CA ARG A 490 9.75 16.52 1.17
C ARG A 490 10.72 15.71 0.31
N LEU A 491 10.94 14.42 0.65
CA LEU A 491 11.80 13.52 -0.11
C LEU A 491 11.21 13.20 -1.48
N VAL A 492 9.90 12.91 -1.54
CA VAL A 492 9.18 12.60 -2.79
C VAL A 492 9.17 13.81 -3.72
N GLU A 493 8.81 14.99 -3.21
CA GLU A 493 8.81 16.24 -3.97
C GLU A 493 10.21 16.59 -4.48
N TRP A 494 11.25 16.41 -3.65
CA TRP A 494 12.64 16.56 -4.11
C TRP A 494 12.95 15.60 -5.25
N ALA A 495 12.64 14.32 -5.11
CA ALA A 495 12.93 13.30 -6.13
C ALA A 495 12.16 13.55 -7.43
N ASN A 496 10.91 14.04 -7.35
CA ASN A 496 10.07 14.32 -8.52
C ASN A 496 10.50 15.60 -9.27
N ARG A 497 11.20 16.52 -8.59
CA ARG A 497 11.87 17.68 -9.24
C ARG A 497 13.17 17.31 -9.94
N GLN A 498 13.79 16.16 -9.59
CA GLN A 498 15.05 15.76 -10.23
C GLN A 498 14.83 15.31 -11.68
N PRO A 499 15.70 15.72 -12.61
CA PRO A 499 15.69 15.18 -13.96
C PRO A 499 15.82 13.65 -13.96
N THR A 500 15.12 12.97 -14.84
CA THR A 500 15.13 11.51 -14.94
C THR A 500 16.53 10.90 -14.92
N ARG A 501 17.49 11.52 -15.65
CA ARG A 501 18.89 11.06 -15.72
C ARG A 501 19.61 11.01 -14.36
N VAL A 502 19.14 11.76 -13.38
CA VAL A 502 19.67 11.72 -12.00
C VAL A 502 19.23 10.46 -11.28
N LYS A 503 18.03 9.95 -11.59
CA LYS A 503 17.45 8.78 -10.95
C LYS A 503 17.76 7.47 -11.68
N VAL A 504 17.65 7.49 -13.02
CA VAL A 504 17.77 6.29 -13.89
C VAL A 504 18.59 6.62 -15.13
N SER A 505 19.50 5.71 -15.48
CA SER A 505 20.28 5.74 -16.72
C SER A 505 20.34 4.36 -17.37
N LYS A 506 21.05 4.25 -18.49
CA LYS A 506 21.31 2.94 -19.12
C LYS A 506 22.16 2.04 -18.24
N GLU A 507 23.04 2.63 -17.42
CA GLU A 507 23.98 1.93 -16.54
C GLU A 507 23.33 1.46 -15.23
N GLY A 508 22.24 2.10 -14.81
CA GLY A 508 21.61 1.71 -13.53
C GLY A 508 20.34 2.47 -13.16
N THR A 509 19.76 2.01 -12.08
CA THR A 509 18.54 2.52 -11.43
C THR A 509 18.88 3.04 -10.03
N LYS A 510 18.02 3.87 -9.42
CA LYS A 510 18.20 4.42 -8.06
C LYS A 510 19.56 5.10 -7.88
N LEU A 511 20.05 5.84 -8.87
CA LEU A 511 21.42 6.37 -8.86
C LEU A 511 21.75 7.20 -7.62
N PRO A 512 20.87 8.09 -7.08
CA PRO A 512 21.16 8.82 -5.84
C PRO A 512 21.32 7.90 -4.64
N LEU A 513 20.46 6.87 -4.52
CA LEU A 513 20.53 5.92 -3.40
C LEU A 513 21.76 5.00 -3.50
N ARG A 514 22.19 4.65 -4.72
CA ARG A 514 23.44 3.92 -4.95
C ARG A 514 24.67 4.75 -4.56
N ALA A 515 24.66 6.03 -4.88
CA ALA A 515 25.72 6.94 -4.47
C ALA A 515 25.76 7.09 -2.94
N LEU A 516 24.60 7.27 -2.32
CA LEU A 516 24.47 7.41 -0.88
C LEU A 516 24.94 6.16 -0.13
N ILE A 517 24.51 4.96 -0.52
CA ILE A 517 24.92 3.74 0.18
C ILE A 517 26.44 3.50 0.07
N ARG A 518 27.06 3.80 -1.08
CA ARG A 518 28.52 3.75 -1.23
C ARG A 518 29.25 4.71 -0.27
N LYS A 519 28.67 5.89 -0.03
CA LYS A 519 29.21 6.89 0.90
C LYS A 519 29.11 6.43 2.35
N ILE A 520 27.93 5.96 2.77
CA ILE A 520 27.66 5.70 4.19
C ILE A 520 27.98 4.26 4.63
N LEU A 521 28.07 3.30 3.70
CA LEU A 521 28.44 1.91 3.91
C LEU A 521 29.36 1.42 2.78
N PRO A 522 30.65 1.81 2.74
CA PRO A 522 31.55 1.55 1.60
C PRO A 522 31.73 0.08 1.23
N MET A 523 31.54 -0.83 2.19
CA MET A 523 31.62 -2.28 1.96
C MET A 523 30.39 -2.88 1.27
N PHE A 524 29.30 -2.10 1.09
CA PHE A 524 28.05 -2.61 0.51
C PHE A 524 28.24 -2.98 -0.97
N PRO A 525 27.85 -4.20 -1.40
CA PRO A 525 28.04 -4.67 -2.78
C PRO A 525 26.97 -4.06 -3.71
N VAL A 526 27.10 -2.78 -4.06
CA VAL A 526 26.10 -2.00 -4.80
C VAL A 526 25.76 -2.58 -6.16
N ASP A 527 26.72 -3.23 -6.82
CA ASP A 527 26.60 -3.70 -8.20
C ASP A 527 26.14 -5.16 -8.28
N ARG A 528 25.79 -5.79 -7.15
CA ARG A 528 25.21 -7.14 -7.16
C ARG A 528 23.85 -7.13 -7.89
N PRO A 529 23.49 -8.23 -8.60
CA PRO A 529 22.14 -8.39 -9.12
C PRO A 529 21.11 -8.31 -7.98
N LYS A 530 20.00 -7.61 -8.21
CA LYS A 530 18.86 -7.63 -7.29
C LYS A 530 18.21 -9.01 -7.36
N VAL A 531 18.25 -9.77 -6.26
CA VAL A 531 17.50 -11.02 -6.16
C VAL A 531 16.01 -10.66 -6.00
N GLY A 532 15.73 -9.59 -5.29
CA GLY A 532 14.40 -9.17 -4.94
C GLY A 532 13.75 -10.19 -3.98
N PHE A 533 12.57 -9.86 -3.50
CA PHE A 533 11.79 -10.76 -2.65
C PHE A 533 11.06 -11.79 -3.54
N THR A 534 11.86 -12.56 -4.32
CA THR A 534 11.36 -13.52 -5.32
C THR A 534 11.10 -14.87 -4.64
N LEU A 535 9.95 -15.47 -4.96
CA LEU A 535 9.53 -16.76 -4.44
C LEU A 535 9.67 -17.87 -5.51
N PRO A 536 9.94 -19.11 -5.12
CA PRO A 536 9.96 -20.25 -6.05
C PRO A 536 8.54 -20.73 -6.41
N LEU A 537 7.69 -19.82 -6.85
CA LEU A 537 6.27 -20.09 -7.13
C LEU A 537 6.08 -21.16 -8.20
N ALA A 538 6.90 -21.13 -9.25
CA ALA A 538 6.80 -22.12 -10.33
C ALA A 538 7.02 -23.55 -9.81
N GLU A 539 7.95 -23.72 -8.88
CA GLU A 539 8.24 -24.98 -8.20
C GLU A 539 7.09 -25.38 -7.26
N TRP A 540 6.55 -24.44 -6.51
CA TRP A 540 5.44 -24.69 -5.57
C TRP A 540 4.12 -25.01 -6.28
N MET A 541 3.88 -24.43 -7.44
CA MET A 541 2.70 -24.69 -8.27
C MET A 541 2.85 -25.93 -9.15
N ALA A 542 4.07 -26.45 -9.33
CA ALA A 542 4.31 -27.66 -10.13
C ALA A 542 3.54 -28.87 -9.56
N PRO A 543 3.24 -29.89 -10.37
CA PRO A 543 2.66 -31.13 -9.86
C PRO A 543 3.48 -31.73 -8.70
N GLY A 544 2.83 -31.95 -7.55
CA GLY A 544 3.47 -32.38 -6.30
C GLY A 544 4.04 -31.25 -5.44
N GLY A 545 4.04 -30.00 -5.88
CA GLY A 545 4.41 -28.83 -5.07
C GLY A 545 3.33 -28.49 -4.04
N SER A 546 3.67 -27.62 -3.08
CA SER A 546 2.79 -27.24 -1.95
C SER A 546 1.51 -26.54 -2.38
N LEU A 547 1.52 -25.79 -3.48
CA LEU A 547 0.36 -25.11 -4.05
C LEU A 547 -0.36 -25.93 -5.15
N ALA A 548 0.13 -27.13 -5.47
CA ALA A 548 -0.50 -27.96 -6.50
C ALA A 548 -1.98 -28.28 -6.21
N PRO A 549 -2.40 -28.57 -4.96
CA PRO A 549 -3.82 -28.78 -4.64
C PRO A 549 -4.68 -27.55 -4.98
N SER A 550 -4.24 -26.34 -4.59
CA SER A 550 -4.96 -25.09 -4.87
C SER A 550 -5.02 -24.77 -6.37
N ILE A 551 -3.94 -25.02 -7.12
CA ILE A 551 -3.95 -24.89 -8.59
C ILE A 551 -4.90 -25.89 -9.25
N ASN A 552 -4.99 -27.13 -8.75
CA ASN A 552 -5.96 -28.11 -9.26
C ASN A 552 -7.40 -27.71 -8.98
N ALA A 553 -7.67 -27.07 -7.84
CA ALA A 553 -8.99 -26.57 -7.47
C ALA A 553 -9.55 -25.54 -8.46
N LEU A 554 -8.68 -24.75 -9.13
CA LEU A 554 -9.11 -23.79 -10.18
C LEU A 554 -9.85 -24.44 -11.35
N THR A 555 -9.69 -25.76 -11.55
CA THR A 555 -10.33 -26.52 -12.62
C THR A 555 -11.52 -27.34 -12.14
N SER A 556 -11.93 -27.20 -10.88
CA SER A 556 -13.11 -27.90 -10.34
C SER A 556 -14.39 -27.29 -10.90
N ALA A 557 -15.47 -28.09 -10.91
CA ALA A 557 -16.78 -27.62 -11.35
C ALA A 557 -17.38 -26.51 -10.45
N ASN A 558 -16.89 -26.39 -9.21
CA ASN A 558 -17.36 -25.44 -8.22
C ASN A 558 -16.32 -24.34 -7.95
N SER A 559 -15.36 -24.11 -8.86
CA SER A 559 -14.39 -23.03 -8.68
C SER A 559 -15.06 -21.67 -8.88
N PHE A 560 -14.80 -20.74 -7.98
CA PHE A 560 -15.29 -19.36 -8.09
C PHE A 560 -14.84 -18.70 -9.41
N VAL A 561 -13.57 -18.88 -9.79
CA VAL A 561 -13.06 -18.30 -11.05
C VAL A 561 -13.73 -18.92 -12.28
N GLY A 562 -14.21 -20.18 -12.20
CA GLY A 562 -14.91 -20.86 -13.28
C GLY A 562 -16.28 -20.26 -13.59
N ASP A 563 -16.91 -19.57 -12.64
CA ASP A 563 -18.19 -18.89 -12.85
C ASP A 563 -18.04 -17.58 -13.66
N TRP A 564 -16.85 -17.00 -13.66
CA TRP A 564 -16.58 -15.68 -14.25
C TRP A 564 -15.64 -15.70 -15.46
N LEU A 565 -14.82 -16.76 -15.60
CA LEU A 565 -13.72 -16.83 -16.57
C LEU A 565 -13.79 -18.11 -17.41
N ASP A 566 -13.08 -18.13 -18.53
CA ASP A 566 -13.05 -19.28 -19.45
C ASP A 566 -12.35 -20.50 -18.82
N HIS A 567 -13.14 -21.48 -18.42
CA HIS A 567 -12.69 -22.71 -17.78
C HIS A 567 -11.69 -23.52 -18.64
N ARG A 568 -11.82 -23.50 -19.98
CA ARG A 568 -10.91 -24.23 -20.87
C ARG A 568 -9.53 -23.58 -20.90
N ALA A 569 -9.48 -22.26 -20.92
CA ALA A 569 -8.22 -21.51 -20.84
C ALA A 569 -7.52 -21.77 -19.51
N ILE A 570 -8.27 -21.75 -18.39
CA ILE A 570 -7.73 -22.06 -17.04
C ILE A 570 -7.19 -23.50 -17.02
N ALA A 571 -7.95 -24.46 -17.49
CA ALA A 571 -7.53 -25.88 -17.53
C ALA A 571 -6.26 -26.06 -18.39
N GLY A 572 -6.15 -25.38 -19.53
CA GLY A 572 -4.94 -25.40 -20.37
C GLY A 572 -3.67 -24.93 -19.66
N MET A 573 -3.80 -23.98 -18.72
CA MET A 573 -2.67 -23.50 -17.91
C MET A 573 -2.37 -24.41 -16.72
N ALA A 574 -3.40 -24.92 -16.05
CA ALA A 574 -3.30 -25.59 -14.75
C ALA A 574 -2.96 -27.09 -14.83
N THR A 575 -3.27 -27.78 -15.94
CA THR A 575 -3.18 -29.25 -15.99
C THR A 575 -1.80 -29.82 -16.33
N SER A 576 -0.90 -29.06 -16.96
CA SER A 576 0.43 -29.52 -17.33
C SER A 576 1.55 -28.78 -16.59
N ALA A 577 2.66 -29.48 -16.31
CA ALA A 577 3.83 -28.84 -15.71
C ALA A 577 4.39 -27.69 -16.56
N GLN A 578 4.38 -27.85 -17.89
CA GLN A 578 4.82 -26.81 -18.82
C GLN A 578 3.88 -25.58 -18.80
N GLY A 579 2.57 -25.80 -18.77
CA GLY A 579 1.56 -24.73 -18.66
C GLY A 579 1.73 -23.93 -17.37
N ARG A 580 1.87 -24.62 -16.23
CA ARG A 580 2.08 -23.99 -14.92
C ARG A 580 3.33 -23.11 -14.89
N LYS A 581 4.46 -23.62 -15.41
CA LYS A 581 5.70 -22.88 -15.49
C LYS A 581 5.63 -21.67 -16.43
N ALA A 582 4.95 -21.82 -17.58
CA ALA A 582 4.82 -20.75 -18.55
C ALA A 582 3.85 -19.62 -18.12
N GLN A 583 2.89 -19.94 -17.24
CA GLN A 583 1.79 -19.05 -16.83
C GLN A 583 1.74 -18.82 -15.31
N THR A 584 2.87 -18.95 -14.62
CA THR A 584 2.96 -18.83 -13.14
C THR A 584 2.30 -17.54 -12.64
N ASP A 585 2.53 -16.42 -13.29
CA ASP A 585 1.94 -15.13 -12.89
C ASP A 585 0.41 -15.10 -13.04
N MET A 586 -0.12 -15.63 -14.15
CA MET A 586 -1.56 -15.70 -14.35
C MET A 586 -2.20 -16.69 -13.37
N LEU A 587 -1.57 -17.84 -13.13
CA LEU A 587 -2.06 -18.81 -12.14
C LEU A 587 -2.07 -18.25 -10.73
N TRP A 588 -1.10 -17.41 -10.35
CA TRP A 588 -1.17 -16.67 -9.09
C TRP A 588 -2.37 -15.73 -9.05
N THR A 589 -2.58 -14.96 -10.12
CA THR A 589 -3.72 -14.04 -10.24
C THR A 589 -5.06 -14.78 -10.07
N LEU A 590 -5.21 -15.93 -10.72
CA LEU A 590 -6.41 -16.77 -10.62
C LEU A 590 -6.56 -17.40 -9.23
N LEU A 591 -5.49 -17.89 -8.64
CA LEU A 591 -5.48 -18.47 -7.29
C LEU A 591 -5.88 -17.42 -6.25
N ALA A 592 -5.33 -16.21 -6.32
CA ALA A 592 -5.67 -15.14 -5.40
C ALA A 592 -7.15 -14.70 -5.54
N LEU A 593 -7.70 -14.73 -6.76
CA LEU A 593 -9.12 -14.45 -7.02
C LEU A 593 -10.03 -15.56 -6.49
N GLU A 594 -9.64 -16.82 -6.68
CA GLU A 594 -10.35 -18.00 -6.16
C GLU A 594 -10.46 -17.98 -4.64
N GLU A 595 -9.33 -17.80 -3.97
CA GLU A 595 -9.27 -17.74 -2.50
C GLU A 595 -10.11 -16.57 -1.95
N TRP A 596 -10.07 -15.42 -2.63
CA TRP A 596 -10.85 -14.26 -2.26
C TRP A 596 -12.34 -14.49 -2.47
N GLY A 597 -12.74 -15.01 -3.62
CA GLY A 597 -14.15 -15.32 -3.93
C GLY A 597 -14.74 -16.31 -2.93
N SER A 598 -14.01 -17.39 -2.64
CA SER A 598 -14.40 -18.39 -1.64
C SER A 598 -14.47 -17.82 -0.22
N THR A 599 -13.61 -16.84 0.13
CA THR A 599 -13.58 -16.22 1.46
C THR A 599 -14.73 -15.24 1.69
N PHE A 600 -15.11 -14.44 0.69
CA PHE A 600 -16.02 -13.31 0.88
C PHE A 600 -17.36 -13.45 0.21
N LEU A 601 -17.47 -14.27 -0.85
CA LEU A 601 -18.67 -14.36 -1.71
C LEU A 601 -19.28 -15.77 -1.75
N GLY A 602 -18.51 -16.79 -1.29
CA GLY A 602 -18.95 -18.19 -1.23
C GLY A 602 -19.93 -18.51 -0.12
#